data_9dac33623fedee21da36d5703b0c7f45
#
_entry.id   9dac33623fedee21da36d5703b0c7f45
#
_cell.length_a   1.000
_cell.length_b   1.000
_cell.length_c   1.000
_cell.angle_alpha   90.00
_cell.angle_beta   90.00
_cell.angle_gamma   90.00
#
_symmetry.space_group_name_H-M   'P 1'
#
loop_
_entity.id
_entity.type
_entity.pdbx_description
1 polymer ?
#
loop_
_entity_poly.entity_id
_entity_poly.type
_entity_poly.pdbx_seq_one_letter_code
_entity_poly.pdbx_strand_id
1 'polypeptide(L)'
;MTEQVPYTHDGGDFSPIPFRVVASWPAPAFVENVVVGPDGSVFVTVHSGNRIDRYDPRTDETSVFVLLPAPPMGLAIDESGSLWVTGGTMRTAPGYIWKISVRGEVQDWTDIPNATFMNGCAVHPNGRELLVCESSSSRVLSIDLQKPGKWSVWLEHELIGPGESLFPGANGIKIRGGIAYITVSARSLMVRLPILADGSAGAVEPILRDVLGDDFAFGETGSLYITTHPAQTLVRIDPSGKRTTIAGPDQGMVGSTACAFGKAPGDQKALYVSTDGGFIVPHEGGVQDAKLVRFEVGESGHPLLGHR
;
A
#
# COMPACT_ATOMS: atom_id res chain seq x y z
N MET A 1 12.03 -21.86 -18.00
CA MET A 1 12.66 -20.62 -18.50
C MET A 1 11.66 -19.53 -18.20
N THR A 2 11.86 -18.80 -17.13
CA THR A 2 11.05 -17.62 -16.78
C THR A 2 11.50 -16.51 -17.74
N GLU A 3 10.62 -16.11 -18.66
CA GLU A 3 10.83 -14.88 -19.42
C GLU A 3 10.99 -13.75 -18.40
N GLN A 4 12.18 -13.17 -18.35
CA GLN A 4 12.41 -11.93 -17.64
C GLN A 4 11.51 -10.88 -18.30
N VAL A 5 10.56 -10.35 -17.51
CA VAL A 5 9.81 -9.16 -17.95
C VAL A 5 10.86 -8.07 -18.12
N PRO A 6 11.11 -7.59 -19.35
CA PRO A 6 12.11 -6.57 -19.55
C PRO A 6 11.66 -5.31 -18.77
N TYR A 7 12.57 -4.78 -17.95
CA TYR A 7 12.44 -3.47 -17.34
C TYR A 7 12.32 -2.45 -18.48
N THR A 8 11.11 -2.10 -18.84
CA THR A 8 10.85 -0.99 -19.74
C THR A 8 10.54 0.22 -18.87
N HIS A 9 11.43 1.22 -18.88
CA HIS A 9 11.04 2.58 -18.54
C HIS A 9 9.72 2.87 -19.26
N ASP A 10 8.70 3.31 -18.53
CA ASP A 10 7.36 3.65 -19.05
C ASP A 10 7.37 4.77 -20.11
N GLY A 11 8.51 5.03 -20.76
CA GLY A 11 8.68 6.07 -21.76
C GLY A 11 8.52 7.52 -21.24
N GLY A 12 8.36 7.68 -19.93
CA GLY A 12 8.30 8.98 -19.26
C GLY A 12 9.69 9.55 -18.95
N ASP A 13 9.76 10.84 -18.67
CA ASP A 13 10.99 11.51 -18.23
C ASP A 13 11.50 10.86 -16.93
N PHE A 14 12.80 10.53 -16.86
CA PHE A 14 13.46 10.14 -15.64
C PHE A 14 14.09 11.37 -14.98
N SER A 15 13.65 11.72 -13.80
CA SER A 15 14.14 12.88 -13.04
C SER A 15 14.25 12.52 -11.55
N PRO A 16 15.33 11.86 -11.13
CA PRO A 16 15.50 11.40 -9.75
C PRO A 16 15.53 12.58 -8.78
N ILE A 17 14.89 12.37 -7.64
CA ILE A 17 14.79 13.36 -6.56
C ILE A 17 15.65 12.94 -5.36
N PRO A 18 15.97 13.87 -4.43
CA PRO A 18 16.72 13.56 -3.23
C PRO A 18 16.04 12.50 -2.38
N PHE A 19 16.84 11.55 -1.87
CA PHE A 19 16.37 10.44 -1.06
C PHE A 19 17.33 10.09 0.06
N ARG A 20 16.84 9.36 1.06
CA ARG A 20 17.60 8.74 2.13
C ARG A 20 16.99 7.40 2.51
N VAL A 21 17.80 6.35 2.62
CA VAL A 21 17.39 5.09 3.26
C VAL A 21 17.35 5.34 4.77
N VAL A 22 16.18 5.13 5.38
CA VAL A 22 15.95 5.40 6.81
C VAL A 22 15.86 4.13 7.64
N ALA A 23 15.54 3.00 7.01
CA ALA A 23 15.61 1.68 7.64
C ALA A 23 15.93 0.62 6.59
N SER A 24 16.51 -0.51 7.04
CA SER A 24 16.86 -1.64 6.18
C SER A 24 16.62 -2.95 6.92
N TRP A 25 16.17 -3.96 6.19
CA TRP A 25 15.93 -5.31 6.68
C TRP A 25 16.74 -6.30 5.85
N PRO A 26 17.58 -7.13 6.48
CA PRO A 26 18.45 -8.05 5.76
C PRO A 26 17.68 -8.98 4.83
N ALA A 27 18.23 -9.23 3.63
CA ALA A 27 17.69 -10.19 2.68
C ALA A 27 17.68 -11.62 3.26
N PRO A 28 16.64 -12.43 2.95
CA PRO A 28 15.47 -12.11 2.14
C PRO A 28 14.33 -11.56 3.02
N ALA A 29 14.15 -10.26 3.07
CA ALA A 29 13.04 -9.63 3.77
C ALA A 29 12.00 -9.12 2.77
N PHE A 30 10.71 -9.27 3.13
CA PHE A 30 9.61 -8.69 2.38
C PHE A 30 8.90 -7.67 3.27
N VAL A 31 9.11 -6.38 2.96
CA VAL A 31 8.39 -5.26 3.59
C VAL A 31 7.35 -4.76 2.58
N GLU A 32 6.08 -4.84 2.96
CA GLU A 32 5.00 -4.70 1.98
C GLU A 32 4.30 -3.34 2.05
N ASN A 33 3.84 -2.92 3.22
CA ASN A 33 3.03 -1.70 3.31
C ASN A 33 3.59 -0.69 4.31
N VAL A 34 3.21 0.57 4.12
CA VAL A 34 3.62 1.68 4.98
C VAL A 34 2.45 2.63 5.24
N VAL A 35 2.29 3.03 6.50
CA VAL A 35 1.40 4.13 6.90
C VAL A 35 2.08 5.03 7.91
N VAL A 36 1.63 6.29 7.99
CA VAL A 36 2.16 7.26 8.95
C VAL A 36 1.09 7.62 9.96
N GLY A 37 1.40 7.43 11.24
CA GLY A 37 0.52 7.75 12.36
C GLY A 37 0.31 9.24 12.59
N PRO A 38 -0.68 9.62 13.40
CA PRO A 38 -0.94 11.02 13.76
C PRO A 38 0.25 11.68 14.48
N ASP A 39 1.04 10.89 15.21
CA ASP A 39 2.26 11.32 15.92
C ASP A 39 3.48 11.45 15.02
N GLY A 40 3.35 11.13 13.73
CA GLY A 40 4.41 11.12 12.74
C GLY A 40 5.22 9.81 12.70
N SER A 41 4.95 8.84 13.56
CA SER A 41 5.57 7.51 13.48
C SER A 41 5.21 6.81 12.18
N VAL A 42 6.17 6.14 11.57
CA VAL A 42 5.99 5.38 10.33
C VAL A 42 5.91 3.90 10.67
N PHE A 43 4.81 3.25 10.32
CA PHE A 43 4.61 1.81 10.54
C PHE A 43 4.74 1.07 9.22
N VAL A 44 5.46 -0.05 9.25
CA VAL A 44 5.66 -0.91 8.08
C VAL A 44 5.32 -2.36 8.40
N THR A 45 4.70 -3.05 7.46
CA THR A 45 4.50 -4.50 7.56
C THR A 45 5.75 -5.23 7.09
N VAL A 46 6.36 -6.00 7.98
CA VAL A 46 7.44 -6.93 7.66
C VAL A 46 6.81 -8.31 7.49
N HIS A 47 6.35 -8.58 6.26
CA HIS A 47 5.60 -9.80 5.90
C HIS A 47 6.37 -11.07 6.25
N SER A 48 7.63 -11.15 5.82
CA SER A 48 8.50 -12.31 6.09
C SER A 48 8.82 -12.52 7.57
N GLY A 49 8.60 -11.49 8.40
CA GLY A 49 8.88 -11.53 9.84
C GLY A 49 7.65 -11.64 10.73
N ASN A 50 6.44 -11.75 10.16
CA ASN A 50 5.17 -11.75 10.89
C ASN A 50 5.08 -10.62 11.92
N ARG A 51 5.41 -9.39 11.52
CA ARG A 51 5.45 -8.26 12.46
C ARG A 51 5.20 -6.93 11.79
N ILE A 52 4.96 -5.93 12.62
CA ILE A 52 4.98 -4.53 12.24
C ILE A 52 6.17 -3.89 12.93
N ASP A 53 6.99 -3.19 12.15
CA ASP A 53 8.06 -2.36 12.67
C ASP A 53 7.63 -0.88 12.64
N ARG A 54 8.17 -0.09 13.59
CA ARG A 54 7.94 1.34 13.72
C ARG A 54 9.26 2.08 13.54
N TYR A 55 9.30 3.02 12.61
CA TYR A 55 10.35 4.01 12.48
C TYR A 55 9.87 5.34 13.07
N ASP A 56 10.68 5.95 13.93
CA ASP A 56 10.43 7.29 14.49
C ASP A 56 11.35 8.32 13.80
N PRO A 57 10.77 9.24 12.97
CA PRO A 57 11.58 10.24 12.26
C PRO A 57 12.31 11.25 13.17
N ARG A 58 11.90 11.36 14.44
CA ARG A 58 12.51 12.29 15.42
C ARG A 58 13.80 11.76 16.00
N THR A 59 13.89 10.44 16.17
CA THR A 59 15.07 9.75 16.74
C THR A 59 15.91 9.04 15.70
N ASP A 60 15.37 8.88 14.48
CA ASP A 60 15.95 8.09 13.37
C ASP A 60 16.15 6.61 13.74
N GLU A 61 15.26 6.07 14.57
CA GLU A 61 15.33 4.71 15.08
C GLU A 61 14.19 3.85 14.57
N THR A 62 14.50 2.58 14.28
CA THR A 62 13.50 1.55 13.93
C THR A 62 13.45 0.49 15.02
N SER A 63 12.25 0.09 15.42
CA SER A 63 12.02 -0.95 16.41
C SER A 63 10.83 -1.83 16.03
N VAL A 64 10.82 -3.06 16.55
CA VAL A 64 9.64 -3.93 16.45
C VAL A 64 8.52 -3.31 17.26
N PHE A 65 7.41 -2.98 16.60
CA PHE A 65 6.21 -2.48 17.28
C PHE A 65 5.37 -3.62 17.83
N VAL A 66 5.13 -4.66 17.01
CA VAL A 66 4.32 -5.80 17.43
C VAL A 66 4.58 -7.03 16.56
N LEU A 67 4.48 -8.22 17.16
CA LEU A 67 4.48 -9.52 16.47
C LEU A 67 3.05 -9.95 16.18
N LEU A 68 2.84 -10.61 15.04
CA LEU A 68 1.55 -11.10 14.56
C LEU A 68 1.57 -12.62 14.39
N PRO A 69 0.42 -13.29 14.49
CA PRO A 69 0.35 -14.76 14.36
C PRO A 69 0.57 -15.26 12.91
N ALA A 70 0.40 -14.38 11.91
CA ALA A 70 0.62 -14.72 10.50
C ALA A 70 1.17 -13.48 9.74
N PRO A 71 1.64 -13.64 8.49
CA PRO A 71 2.23 -12.57 7.70
C PRO A 71 1.27 -11.39 7.48
N PRO A 72 1.63 -10.15 7.87
CA PRO A 72 0.86 -8.95 7.55
C PRO A 72 1.10 -8.50 6.10
N MET A 73 0.08 -7.87 5.50
CA MET A 73 0.11 -7.26 4.18
C MET A 73 -0.22 -5.75 4.28
N GLY A 74 -1.47 -5.38 4.02
CA GLY A 74 -1.90 -3.99 4.03
C GLY A 74 -2.08 -3.39 5.42
N LEU A 75 -1.95 -2.07 5.49
CA LEU A 75 -2.13 -1.24 6.67
C LEU A 75 -3.12 -0.11 6.42
N ALA A 76 -3.99 0.15 7.39
CA ALA A 76 -4.74 1.40 7.50
C ALA A 76 -4.70 1.88 8.96
N ILE A 77 -4.94 3.17 9.16
CA ILE A 77 -5.01 3.76 10.49
C ILE A 77 -6.36 4.47 10.64
N ASP A 78 -7.04 4.27 11.77
CA ASP A 78 -8.31 4.92 12.05
C ASP A 78 -8.12 6.24 12.83
N GLU A 79 -9.21 6.96 13.08
CA GLU A 79 -9.20 8.24 13.81
C GLU A 79 -8.73 8.10 15.26
N SER A 80 -8.80 6.90 15.85
CA SER A 80 -8.28 6.62 17.18
C SER A 80 -6.77 6.41 17.20
N GLY A 81 -6.13 6.30 16.03
CA GLY A 81 -4.74 5.93 15.84
C GLY A 81 -4.50 4.42 15.90
N SER A 82 -5.55 3.59 15.98
CA SER A 82 -5.39 2.14 15.89
C SER A 82 -5.03 1.72 14.47
N LEU A 83 -4.14 0.73 14.36
CA LEU A 83 -3.81 0.12 13.07
C LEU A 83 -4.81 -1.01 12.76
N TRP A 84 -5.24 -1.04 11.51
CA TRP A 84 -5.99 -2.13 10.92
C TRP A 84 -5.09 -2.82 9.92
N VAL A 85 -4.89 -4.11 10.10
CA VAL A 85 -3.90 -4.89 9.37
C VAL A 85 -4.59 -6.03 8.65
N THR A 86 -4.36 -6.12 7.36
CA THR A 86 -4.73 -7.29 6.57
C THR A 86 -3.56 -8.27 6.54
N GLY A 87 -3.83 -9.56 6.35
CA GLY A 87 -2.74 -10.51 6.22
C GLY A 87 -3.19 -11.94 5.96
N GLY A 88 -2.24 -12.83 6.06
CA GLY A 88 -2.35 -14.25 5.76
C GLY A 88 -1.23 -14.73 4.85
N THR A 89 -1.09 -16.03 4.70
CA THR A 89 -0.14 -16.59 3.73
C THR A 89 -0.65 -16.34 2.32
N MET A 90 0.12 -15.64 1.51
CA MET A 90 -0.25 -15.34 0.12
C MET A 90 -0.76 -16.58 -0.62
N ARG A 91 -1.90 -16.43 -1.29
CA ARG A 91 -2.59 -17.48 -2.06
C ARG A 91 -3.05 -18.70 -1.22
N THR A 92 -3.16 -18.51 0.09
CA THR A 92 -3.64 -19.55 1.01
C THR A 92 -4.70 -18.95 1.94
N ALA A 93 -5.87 -19.59 1.99
CA ALA A 93 -6.92 -19.19 2.92
C ALA A 93 -6.63 -19.75 4.35
N PRO A 94 -7.14 -19.12 5.39
CA PRO A 94 -7.95 -17.91 5.39
C PRO A 94 -7.11 -16.64 5.34
N GLY A 95 -7.76 -15.53 4.93
CA GLY A 95 -7.25 -14.20 5.16
C GLY A 95 -7.61 -13.69 6.55
N TYR A 96 -6.81 -12.80 7.11
CA TYR A 96 -6.96 -12.29 8.48
C TYR A 96 -7.07 -10.77 8.51
N ILE A 97 -7.79 -10.27 9.50
CA ILE A 97 -7.81 -8.86 9.90
C ILE A 97 -7.45 -8.77 11.38
N TRP A 98 -6.48 -7.95 11.70
CA TRP A 98 -6.12 -7.60 13.07
C TRP A 98 -6.37 -6.13 13.33
N LYS A 99 -6.83 -5.83 14.54
CA LYS A 99 -6.82 -4.48 15.10
C LYS A 99 -5.66 -4.38 16.09
N ILE A 100 -4.85 -3.33 15.97
CA ILE A 100 -3.72 -3.09 16.87
C ILE A 100 -3.91 -1.74 17.51
N SER A 101 -3.94 -1.72 18.84
CA SER A 101 -4.05 -0.47 19.60
C SER A 101 -2.79 0.39 19.46
N VAL A 102 -2.89 1.69 19.79
CA VAL A 102 -1.73 2.60 19.85
C VAL A 102 -0.61 2.14 20.80
N ARG A 103 -0.90 1.16 21.68
CA ARG A 103 0.06 0.56 22.61
C ARG A 103 0.64 -0.77 22.09
N GLY A 104 0.27 -1.23 20.89
CA GLY A 104 0.71 -2.49 20.34
C GLY A 104 -0.08 -3.72 20.81
N GLU A 105 -1.27 -3.54 21.41
CA GLU A 105 -2.13 -4.66 21.78
C GLU A 105 -2.84 -5.20 20.55
N VAL A 106 -2.62 -6.49 20.21
CA VAL A 106 -3.21 -7.16 19.05
C VAL A 106 -4.54 -7.77 19.43
N GLN A 107 -5.54 -7.51 18.60
CA GLN A 107 -6.83 -8.17 18.65
C GLN A 107 -7.08 -8.88 17.32
N ASP A 108 -7.32 -10.19 17.35
CA ASP A 108 -7.86 -10.94 16.22
C ASP A 108 -9.27 -10.43 15.94
N TRP A 109 -9.45 -9.77 14.78
CA TRP A 109 -10.72 -9.11 14.48
C TRP A 109 -11.65 -10.00 13.68
N THR A 110 -11.16 -10.57 12.61
CA THR A 110 -11.94 -11.53 11.80
C THR A 110 -11.07 -12.36 10.89
N ASP A 111 -11.50 -13.60 10.65
CA ASP A 111 -11.00 -14.48 9.62
C ASP A 111 -11.97 -14.48 8.43
N ILE A 112 -11.42 -14.54 7.24
CA ILE A 112 -12.20 -14.60 6.00
C ILE A 112 -11.87 -15.92 5.30
N PRO A 113 -12.72 -16.96 5.46
CA PRO A 113 -12.37 -18.34 5.12
C PRO A 113 -11.94 -18.57 3.67
N ASN A 114 -12.50 -17.77 2.74
CA ASN A 114 -12.29 -17.93 1.30
C ASN A 114 -11.39 -16.84 0.70
N ALA A 115 -10.83 -15.94 1.52
CA ALA A 115 -9.87 -14.95 1.04
C ALA A 115 -8.48 -15.56 1.07
N THR A 116 -7.78 -15.47 -0.05
CA THR A 116 -6.47 -16.09 -0.21
C THR A 116 -5.34 -15.08 -0.40
N PHE A 117 -5.68 -13.81 -0.67
CA PHE A 117 -4.69 -12.77 -0.84
C PHE A 117 -5.25 -11.41 -0.38
N MET A 118 -5.31 -11.23 0.93
CA MET A 118 -5.69 -9.95 1.55
C MET A 118 -4.57 -8.94 1.33
N ASN A 119 -4.88 -7.77 0.76
CA ASN A 119 -3.89 -6.77 0.37
C ASN A 119 -4.24 -5.39 0.91
N GLY A 120 -4.06 -4.33 0.15
CA GLY A 120 -4.28 -2.95 0.57
C GLY A 120 -5.65 -2.71 1.19
N CYS A 121 -5.71 -1.81 2.15
CA CYS A 121 -6.96 -1.47 2.84
C CYS A 121 -7.06 0.02 3.15
N ALA A 122 -8.31 0.49 3.32
CA ALA A 122 -8.62 1.88 3.67
C ALA A 122 -9.87 1.96 4.56
N VAL A 123 -9.86 2.84 5.56
CA VAL A 123 -11.04 3.09 6.37
C VAL A 123 -12.08 3.82 5.52
N HIS A 124 -13.29 3.29 5.49
CA HIS A 124 -14.43 3.89 4.78
C HIS A 124 -14.79 5.26 5.40
N PRO A 125 -15.27 6.26 4.62
CA PRO A 125 -15.58 7.60 5.14
C PRO A 125 -16.58 7.65 6.28
N ASN A 126 -17.41 6.61 6.44
CA ASN A 126 -18.34 6.52 7.57
C ASN A 126 -17.65 6.16 8.91
N GLY A 127 -16.34 5.84 8.90
CA GLY A 127 -15.56 5.45 10.08
C GLY A 127 -15.96 4.11 10.72
N ARG A 128 -16.82 3.32 10.06
CA ARG A 128 -17.39 2.08 10.62
C ARG A 128 -16.96 0.83 9.88
N GLU A 129 -16.33 0.99 8.74
CA GLU A 129 -15.95 -0.11 7.85
C GLU A 129 -14.51 0.05 7.39
N LEU A 130 -13.82 -1.06 7.19
CA LEU A 130 -12.56 -1.15 6.49
C LEU A 130 -12.80 -1.78 5.12
N LEU A 131 -12.46 -1.09 4.05
CA LEU A 131 -12.45 -1.64 2.71
C LEU A 131 -11.13 -2.34 2.47
N VAL A 132 -11.18 -3.58 1.98
CA VAL A 132 -10.00 -4.44 1.82
C VAL A 132 -10.00 -5.06 0.43
N CYS A 133 -8.90 -4.87 -0.31
CA CYS A 133 -8.66 -5.53 -1.58
C CYS A 133 -8.37 -7.03 -1.35
N GLU A 134 -9.15 -7.90 -2.00
CA GLU A 134 -8.86 -9.32 -2.11
C GLU A 134 -8.28 -9.60 -3.50
N SER A 135 -6.95 -9.66 -3.58
CA SER A 135 -6.19 -9.62 -4.83
C SER A 135 -6.31 -10.87 -5.71
N SER A 136 -6.77 -11.99 -5.14
CA SER A 136 -6.97 -13.24 -5.89
C SER A 136 -8.33 -13.32 -6.58
N SER A 137 -9.24 -12.40 -6.26
CA SER A 137 -10.58 -12.36 -6.81
C SER A 137 -10.92 -10.97 -7.33
N SER A 138 -12.08 -10.82 -7.92
CA SER A 138 -12.56 -9.52 -8.42
C SER A 138 -13.32 -8.74 -7.34
N ARG A 139 -12.84 -8.74 -6.07
CA ARG A 139 -13.59 -8.21 -4.93
C ARG A 139 -12.82 -7.22 -4.07
N VAL A 140 -13.58 -6.26 -3.54
CA VAL A 140 -13.22 -5.49 -2.34
C VAL A 140 -14.19 -5.87 -1.25
N LEU A 141 -13.68 -6.20 -0.07
CA LEU A 141 -14.47 -6.60 1.09
C LEU A 141 -14.70 -5.39 1.98
N SER A 142 -15.84 -5.38 2.68
CA SER A 142 -16.14 -4.46 3.78
C SER A 142 -16.12 -5.23 5.09
N ILE A 143 -15.30 -4.77 6.04
CA ILE A 143 -15.14 -5.34 7.38
C ILE A 143 -15.75 -4.37 8.38
N ASP A 144 -16.70 -4.83 9.20
CA ASP A 144 -17.32 -4.00 10.25
C ASP A 144 -16.32 -3.72 11.38
N LEU A 145 -15.95 -2.45 11.58
CA LEU A 145 -14.99 -2.02 12.59
C LEU A 145 -15.57 -1.95 14.02
N GLN A 146 -16.87 -2.22 14.15
CA GLN A 146 -17.56 -2.22 15.45
C GLN A 146 -17.93 -3.64 15.92
N LYS A 147 -17.95 -4.60 14.99
CA LYS A 147 -18.40 -5.98 15.25
C LYS A 147 -17.41 -6.99 14.70
N PRO A 148 -16.54 -7.57 15.57
CA PRO A 148 -15.63 -8.64 15.16
C PRO A 148 -16.38 -9.78 14.46
N GLY A 149 -15.74 -10.37 13.45
CA GLY A 149 -16.29 -11.50 12.69
C GLY A 149 -17.30 -11.11 11.61
N LYS A 150 -17.69 -9.82 11.51
CA LYS A 150 -18.66 -9.37 10.51
C LYS A 150 -17.98 -8.74 9.30
N TRP A 151 -18.27 -9.29 8.13
CA TRP A 151 -17.79 -8.78 6.84
C TRP A 151 -18.80 -9.06 5.72
N SER A 152 -18.63 -8.39 4.59
CA SER A 152 -19.41 -8.56 3.36
C SER A 152 -18.59 -8.20 2.14
N VAL A 153 -19.08 -8.50 0.94
CA VAL A 153 -18.51 -7.99 -0.32
C VAL A 153 -19.06 -6.58 -0.53
N TRP A 154 -18.16 -5.58 -0.63
CA TRP A 154 -18.50 -4.19 -0.91
C TRP A 154 -18.57 -3.90 -2.41
N LEU A 155 -17.61 -4.48 -3.16
CA LEU A 155 -17.54 -4.37 -4.62
C LEU A 155 -17.13 -5.71 -5.21
N GLU A 156 -17.81 -6.13 -6.26
CA GLU A 156 -17.38 -7.21 -7.14
C GLU A 156 -17.47 -6.71 -8.60
N HIS A 157 -16.30 -6.70 -9.29
CA HIS A 157 -16.23 -6.16 -10.64
C HIS A 157 -15.04 -6.77 -11.42
N GLU A 158 -15.26 -7.16 -12.68
CA GLU A 158 -14.22 -7.82 -13.51
C GLU A 158 -12.95 -7.00 -13.69
N LEU A 159 -13.05 -5.68 -13.79
CA LEU A 159 -11.89 -4.80 -13.99
C LEU A 159 -10.90 -4.82 -12.84
N ILE A 160 -11.31 -5.18 -11.62
CA ILE A 160 -10.45 -5.24 -10.45
C ILE A 160 -9.91 -6.64 -10.16
N GLY A 161 -10.28 -7.62 -10.98
CA GLY A 161 -9.80 -9.00 -10.84
C GLY A 161 -8.47 -9.25 -11.54
N PRO A 162 -7.74 -10.29 -11.11
CA PRO A 162 -6.46 -10.66 -11.71
C PRO A 162 -6.61 -11.27 -13.12
N GLY A 163 -7.79 -11.77 -13.50
CA GLY A 163 -7.97 -12.56 -14.71
C GLY A 163 -7.08 -13.81 -14.67
N GLU A 164 -6.34 -14.07 -15.74
CA GLU A 164 -5.37 -15.18 -15.83
C GLU A 164 -3.94 -14.80 -15.38
N SER A 165 -3.76 -13.55 -14.92
CA SER A 165 -2.45 -13.05 -14.49
C SER A 165 -2.01 -13.69 -13.18
N LEU A 166 -0.70 -13.84 -13.03
CA LEU A 166 -0.08 -14.19 -11.74
C LEU A 166 0.10 -12.97 -10.81
N PHE A 167 -0.05 -11.75 -11.33
CA PHE A 167 -0.02 -10.55 -10.51
C PHE A 167 -1.34 -10.32 -9.78
N PRO A 168 -1.32 -9.57 -8.66
CA PRO A 168 -2.53 -9.23 -7.91
C PRO A 168 -3.58 -8.52 -8.79
N GLY A 169 -4.86 -8.82 -8.58
CA GLY A 169 -5.97 -7.99 -9.03
C GLY A 169 -5.97 -6.64 -8.30
N ALA A 170 -7.07 -6.29 -7.63
CA ALA A 170 -7.11 -5.13 -6.73
C ALA A 170 -5.98 -5.20 -5.70
N ASN A 171 -5.13 -4.16 -5.62
CA ASN A 171 -3.94 -4.12 -4.80
C ASN A 171 -4.03 -2.97 -3.77
N GLY A 172 -3.46 -1.80 -4.04
CA GLY A 172 -3.61 -0.62 -3.21
C GLY A 172 -4.99 0.01 -3.31
N ILE A 173 -5.52 0.51 -2.20
CA ILE A 173 -6.78 1.28 -2.15
C ILE A 173 -6.62 2.51 -1.28
N LYS A 174 -7.03 3.68 -1.77
CA LYS A 174 -7.11 4.93 -1.01
C LYS A 174 -8.42 5.64 -1.29
N ILE A 175 -8.91 6.40 -0.33
CA ILE A 175 -10.17 7.15 -0.45
C ILE A 175 -9.87 8.64 -0.35
N ARG A 176 -10.33 9.41 -1.34
CA ARG A 176 -10.18 10.86 -1.40
C ARG A 176 -11.47 11.51 -1.87
N GLY A 177 -12.02 12.44 -1.08
CA GLY A 177 -13.22 13.20 -1.48
C GLY A 177 -14.45 12.34 -1.77
N GLY A 178 -14.66 11.22 -1.04
CA GLY A 178 -15.78 10.30 -1.27
C GLY A 178 -15.62 9.42 -2.51
N ILE A 179 -14.42 9.33 -3.06
CA ILE A 179 -14.08 8.47 -4.20
C ILE A 179 -13.03 7.46 -3.73
N ALA A 180 -13.28 6.18 -3.97
CA ALA A 180 -12.29 5.13 -3.81
C ALA A 180 -11.45 5.01 -5.09
N TYR A 181 -10.13 4.88 -4.93
CA TYR A 181 -9.17 4.65 -5.99
C TYR A 181 -8.46 3.32 -5.72
N ILE A 182 -8.29 2.50 -6.75
CA ILE A 182 -7.73 1.15 -6.61
C ILE A 182 -6.72 0.91 -7.73
N THR A 183 -5.50 0.49 -7.38
CA THR A 183 -4.55 -0.08 -8.33
C THR A 183 -4.90 -1.53 -8.63
N VAL A 184 -4.75 -1.93 -9.88
CA VAL A 184 -4.99 -3.29 -10.36
C VAL A 184 -3.75 -3.77 -11.09
N SER A 185 -2.80 -4.36 -10.35
CA SER A 185 -1.47 -4.69 -10.86
C SER A 185 -1.52 -5.66 -12.05
N ALA A 186 -2.37 -6.68 -11.99
CA ALA A 186 -2.57 -7.66 -13.06
C ALA A 186 -2.98 -7.05 -14.40
N ARG A 187 -3.52 -5.84 -14.40
CA ARG A 187 -4.03 -5.16 -15.60
C ARG A 187 -3.29 -3.87 -15.93
N SER A 188 -2.23 -3.53 -15.17
CA SER A 188 -1.54 -2.23 -15.28
C SER A 188 -2.53 -1.07 -15.31
N LEU A 189 -3.48 -1.08 -14.38
CA LEU A 189 -4.67 -0.24 -14.38
C LEU A 189 -4.86 0.43 -13.01
N MET A 190 -5.35 1.66 -13.01
CA MET A 190 -5.99 2.26 -11.85
C MET A 190 -7.45 2.56 -12.18
N VAL A 191 -8.33 2.21 -11.27
CA VAL A 191 -9.75 2.54 -11.35
C VAL A 191 -10.15 3.49 -10.23
N ARG A 192 -11.25 4.21 -10.43
CA ARG A 192 -11.95 4.96 -9.39
C ARG A 192 -13.43 4.64 -9.40
N LEU A 193 -14.06 4.84 -8.26
CA LEU A 193 -15.51 4.73 -8.12
C LEU A 193 -16.00 5.62 -6.98
N PRO A 194 -17.16 6.29 -7.13
CA PRO A 194 -17.73 7.06 -6.04
C PRO A 194 -18.24 6.14 -4.94
N ILE A 195 -18.11 6.59 -3.69
CA ILE A 195 -18.82 6.01 -2.57
C ILE A 195 -20.17 6.73 -2.49
N LEU A 196 -21.25 5.99 -2.65
CA LEU A 196 -22.59 6.56 -2.68
C LEU A 196 -23.04 7.02 -1.28
N ALA A 197 -24.12 7.77 -1.20
CA ALA A 197 -24.61 8.34 0.06
C ALA A 197 -25.00 7.27 1.11
N ASP A 198 -25.37 6.09 0.66
CA ASP A 198 -25.65 4.93 1.52
C ASP A 198 -24.39 4.11 1.90
N GLY A 199 -23.21 4.53 1.44
CA GLY A 199 -21.94 3.87 1.65
C GLY A 199 -21.61 2.77 0.64
N SER A 200 -22.50 2.45 -0.29
CA SER A 200 -22.25 1.44 -1.32
C SER A 200 -21.31 1.92 -2.42
N ALA A 201 -20.75 0.96 -3.16
CA ALA A 201 -19.87 1.22 -4.31
C ALA A 201 -20.69 1.73 -5.51
N GLY A 202 -20.24 2.81 -6.12
CA GLY A 202 -20.77 3.31 -7.39
C GLY A 202 -20.13 2.63 -8.61
N ALA A 203 -20.31 3.24 -9.78
CA ALA A 203 -19.78 2.70 -11.04
C ALA A 203 -18.24 2.76 -11.08
N VAL A 204 -17.62 1.67 -11.52
CA VAL A 204 -16.16 1.55 -11.69
C VAL A 204 -15.73 2.22 -12.98
N GLU A 205 -14.78 3.15 -12.91
CA GLU A 205 -14.24 3.87 -14.04
C GLU A 205 -12.70 3.70 -14.09
N PRO A 206 -12.12 3.23 -15.20
CA PRO A 206 -10.68 3.23 -15.39
C PRO A 206 -10.18 4.65 -15.65
N ILE A 207 -9.14 5.07 -14.89
CA ILE A 207 -8.57 6.42 -14.97
C ILE A 207 -7.12 6.48 -15.39
N LEU A 208 -6.39 5.37 -15.25
CA LEU A 208 -4.98 5.28 -15.61
C LEU A 208 -4.71 3.90 -16.19
N ARG A 209 -3.94 3.86 -17.28
CA ARG A 209 -3.51 2.62 -17.96
C ARG A 209 -2.00 2.60 -18.09
N ASP A 210 -1.45 1.41 -18.31
CA ASP A 210 -0.03 1.18 -18.55
C ASP A 210 0.88 1.66 -17.39
N VAL A 211 0.40 1.45 -16.15
CA VAL A 211 1.19 1.62 -14.93
C VAL A 211 1.00 0.39 -14.06
N LEU A 212 2.08 -0.34 -13.85
CA LEU A 212 2.14 -1.50 -12.95
C LEU A 212 2.11 -1.05 -11.48
N GLY A 213 1.01 -0.37 -11.09
CA GLY A 213 0.87 0.16 -9.75
C GLY A 213 0.69 -0.93 -8.69
N ASP A 214 1.46 -0.84 -7.62
CA ASP A 214 1.25 -1.60 -6.39
C ASP A 214 0.38 -0.78 -5.43
N ASP A 215 0.95 0.19 -4.73
CA ASP A 215 0.22 1.16 -3.92
C ASP A 215 0.52 2.59 -4.37
N PHE A 216 -0.12 3.58 -3.74
CA PHE A 216 0.01 4.98 -4.16
C PHE A 216 -0.35 5.96 -3.04
N ALA A 217 0.07 7.22 -3.22
CA ALA A 217 -0.29 8.33 -2.35
C ALA A 217 -0.70 9.56 -3.15
N PHE A 218 -1.59 10.39 -2.59
CA PHE A 218 -1.98 11.66 -3.19
C PHE A 218 -1.22 12.83 -2.56
N GLY A 219 -0.63 13.69 -3.38
CA GLY A 219 -0.15 15.00 -2.97
C GLY A 219 -1.30 16.01 -2.83
N GLU A 220 -1.09 17.05 -2.03
CA GLU A 220 -2.08 18.12 -1.80
C GLU A 220 -2.41 18.91 -3.08
N THR A 221 -1.45 19.03 -4.01
CA THR A 221 -1.64 19.72 -5.29
C THR A 221 -2.42 18.90 -6.31
N GLY A 222 -2.73 17.63 -5.99
CA GLY A 222 -3.41 16.67 -6.87
C GLY A 222 -2.47 15.75 -7.63
N SER A 223 -1.16 15.80 -7.36
CA SER A 223 -0.22 14.81 -7.88
C SER A 223 -0.52 13.43 -7.29
N LEU A 224 -0.22 12.39 -8.07
CA LEU A 224 -0.29 10.99 -7.68
C LEU A 224 1.11 10.39 -7.69
N TYR A 225 1.49 9.73 -6.62
CA TYR A 225 2.76 9.01 -6.47
C TYR A 225 2.45 7.53 -6.42
N ILE A 226 3.02 6.74 -7.33
CA ILE A 226 2.71 5.31 -7.50
C ILE A 226 4.01 4.52 -7.38
N THR A 227 4.02 3.54 -6.48
CA THR A 227 5.04 2.49 -6.44
C THR A 227 4.72 1.44 -7.50
N THR A 228 5.72 1.02 -8.24
CA THR A 228 5.52 0.10 -9.37
C THR A 228 6.26 -1.22 -9.13
N HIS A 229 5.55 -2.18 -8.60
CA HIS A 229 6.07 -3.52 -8.36
C HIS A 229 5.57 -4.48 -9.47
N PRO A 230 6.40 -5.19 -10.18
CA PRO A 230 7.87 -5.33 -10.02
C PRO A 230 8.73 -4.38 -10.88
N ALA A 231 8.17 -3.32 -11.45
CA ALA A 231 8.95 -2.40 -12.29
C ALA A 231 9.99 -1.54 -11.51
N GLN A 232 9.97 -1.61 -10.16
CA GLN A 232 11.02 -1.10 -9.28
C GLN A 232 11.24 0.42 -9.39
N THR A 233 10.14 1.18 -9.56
CA THR A 233 10.20 2.63 -9.67
C THR A 233 9.19 3.33 -8.77
N LEU A 234 9.39 4.63 -8.57
CA LEU A 234 8.42 5.56 -8.06
C LEU A 234 8.05 6.53 -9.17
N VAL A 235 6.78 6.50 -9.58
CA VAL A 235 6.25 7.35 -10.66
C VAL A 235 5.40 8.45 -10.05
N ARG A 236 5.66 9.70 -10.44
CA ARG A 236 4.79 10.85 -10.17
C ARG A 236 3.95 11.15 -11.39
N ILE A 237 2.64 11.33 -11.19
CA ILE A 237 1.72 11.84 -12.21
C ILE A 237 1.20 13.17 -11.70
N ASP A 238 1.48 14.24 -12.42
CA ASP A 238 1.04 15.58 -12.05
C ASP A 238 -0.44 15.83 -12.44
N PRO A 239 -1.07 16.93 -11.99
CA PRO A 239 -2.46 17.24 -12.31
C PRO A 239 -2.76 17.40 -13.81
N SER A 240 -1.73 17.61 -14.66
CA SER A 240 -1.89 17.66 -16.12
C SER A 240 -1.89 16.25 -16.75
N GLY A 241 -1.59 15.21 -15.96
CA GLY A 241 -1.44 13.84 -16.42
C GLY A 241 -0.03 13.50 -16.91
N LYS A 242 0.95 14.42 -16.76
CA LYS A 242 2.35 14.14 -17.11
C LYS A 242 2.93 13.12 -16.13
N ARG A 243 3.50 12.05 -16.68
CA ARG A 243 4.20 10.99 -15.93
C ARG A 243 5.69 11.31 -15.86
N THR A 244 6.27 11.15 -14.69
CA THR A 244 7.71 11.27 -14.46
C THR A 244 8.16 10.19 -13.50
N THR A 245 9.12 9.37 -13.89
CA THR A 245 9.80 8.44 -12.98
C THR A 245 10.77 9.25 -12.12
N ILE A 246 10.53 9.33 -10.82
CA ILE A 246 11.27 10.16 -9.88
C ILE A 246 12.24 9.37 -9.01
N ALA A 247 12.18 8.05 -9.04
CA ALA A 247 13.17 7.16 -8.42
C ALA A 247 13.14 5.78 -9.09
N GLY A 248 14.29 5.13 -9.10
CA GLY A 248 14.51 3.79 -9.61
C GLY A 248 15.41 2.95 -8.69
N PRO A 249 15.95 1.82 -9.16
CA PRO A 249 16.79 0.93 -8.36
C PRO A 249 17.95 1.63 -7.65
N ASP A 250 18.65 2.57 -8.32
CA ASP A 250 19.76 3.33 -7.76
C ASP A 250 19.36 4.27 -6.60
N GLN A 251 18.07 4.61 -6.52
CA GLN A 251 17.47 5.37 -5.42
C GLN A 251 16.81 4.44 -4.38
N GLY A 252 17.13 3.15 -4.39
CA GLY A 252 16.67 2.17 -3.42
C GLY A 252 15.30 1.57 -3.70
N MET A 253 14.77 1.68 -4.95
CA MET A 253 13.41 1.24 -5.31
C MET A 253 13.31 -0.22 -5.72
N VAL A 254 14.32 -1.05 -5.45
CA VAL A 254 14.25 -2.48 -5.78
C VAL A 254 13.08 -3.14 -5.04
N GLY A 255 12.06 -3.55 -5.81
CA GLY A 255 10.82 -4.10 -5.26
C GLY A 255 9.99 -3.08 -4.49
N SER A 256 9.74 -1.89 -5.05
CA SER A 256 8.93 -0.83 -4.40
C SER A 256 7.48 -1.26 -4.24
N THR A 257 7.01 -1.37 -2.99
CA THR A 257 5.70 -1.91 -2.63
C THR A 257 4.67 -0.82 -2.31
N ALA A 258 4.88 -0.01 -1.29
CA ALA A 258 3.88 1.00 -0.90
C ALA A 258 4.51 2.36 -0.58
N CYS A 259 3.67 3.40 -0.51
CA CYS A 259 4.13 4.73 -0.13
C CYS A 259 3.12 5.51 0.73
N ALA A 260 3.65 6.36 1.63
CA ALA A 260 2.86 7.23 2.49
C ALA A 260 3.60 8.53 2.79
N PHE A 261 2.87 9.65 2.84
CA PHE A 261 3.42 10.94 3.23
C PHE A 261 3.69 11.05 4.72
N GLY A 262 4.79 11.71 5.07
CA GLY A 262 5.11 12.09 6.44
C GLY A 262 4.07 13.06 7.04
N LYS A 263 4.01 13.11 8.38
CA LYS A 263 3.06 13.95 9.12
C LYS A 263 3.70 14.75 10.24
N ALA A 264 4.89 14.36 10.70
CA ALA A 264 5.60 15.11 11.72
C ALA A 264 5.92 16.54 11.25
N PRO A 265 6.02 17.53 12.14
CA PRO A 265 6.48 18.86 11.80
C PRO A 265 7.82 18.81 11.07
N GLY A 266 7.90 19.45 9.89
CA GLY A 266 9.08 19.44 9.03
C GLY A 266 9.21 18.20 8.13
N ASP A 267 8.30 17.23 8.23
CA ASP A 267 8.33 15.98 7.48
C ASP A 267 7.15 15.82 6.49
N GLN A 268 6.24 16.79 6.47
CA GLN A 268 5.01 16.70 5.66
C GLN A 268 5.26 16.61 4.14
N LYS A 269 6.45 17.05 3.69
CA LYS A 269 6.89 16.99 2.28
C LYS A 269 7.74 15.78 1.96
N ALA A 270 7.92 14.88 2.94
CA ALA A 270 8.56 13.60 2.73
C ALA A 270 7.54 12.55 2.29
N LEU A 271 7.96 11.69 1.37
CA LEU A 271 7.26 10.48 0.99
C LEU A 271 8.09 9.28 1.41
N TYR A 272 7.55 8.44 2.26
CA TYR A 272 8.15 7.17 2.67
C TYR A 272 7.72 6.07 1.71
N VAL A 273 8.67 5.26 1.26
CA VAL A 273 8.43 4.13 0.34
C VAL A 273 9.03 2.87 0.95
N SER A 274 8.21 1.83 1.07
CA SER A 274 8.66 0.48 1.44
C SER A 274 9.08 -0.32 0.21
N THR A 275 10.00 -1.27 0.41
CA THR A 275 10.46 -2.16 -0.67
C THR A 275 10.63 -3.58 -0.16
N ASP A 276 10.58 -4.57 -1.06
CA ASP A 276 10.83 -5.97 -0.74
C ASP A 276 12.25 -6.44 -1.10
N GLY A 277 13.11 -5.51 -1.57
CA GLY A 277 14.47 -5.84 -1.98
C GLY A 277 14.58 -6.76 -3.18
N GLY A 278 13.51 -6.92 -3.96
CA GLY A 278 13.44 -7.87 -5.07
C GLY A 278 13.12 -9.30 -4.63
N PHE A 279 12.44 -9.46 -3.49
CA PHE A 279 12.01 -10.76 -2.97
C PHE A 279 11.12 -11.51 -3.96
N ILE A 280 10.17 -10.81 -4.59
CA ILE A 280 9.24 -11.39 -5.58
C ILE A 280 9.91 -11.47 -6.96
N VAL A 281 10.54 -10.36 -7.40
CA VAL A 281 11.26 -10.29 -8.68
C VAL A 281 12.64 -9.69 -8.44
N PRO A 282 13.68 -10.52 -8.36
CA PRO A 282 15.05 -10.05 -8.14
C PRO A 282 15.51 -9.03 -9.19
N HIS A 283 16.24 -8.02 -8.76
CA HIS A 283 16.96 -7.11 -9.63
C HIS A 283 18.32 -7.69 -10.06
N GLU A 284 19.04 -7.02 -10.96
CA GLU A 284 20.41 -7.35 -11.28
C GLU A 284 21.26 -7.51 -10.01
N GLY A 285 21.91 -8.67 -9.88
CA GLY A 285 22.66 -9.00 -8.65
C GLY A 285 21.90 -9.77 -7.58
N GLY A 286 20.60 -10.06 -7.79
CA GLY A 286 19.80 -10.90 -6.91
C GLY A 286 18.94 -10.13 -5.90
N VAL A 287 18.47 -10.85 -4.86
CA VAL A 287 17.68 -10.28 -3.78
C VAL A 287 18.57 -9.42 -2.88
N GLN A 288 18.12 -8.22 -2.60
CA GLN A 288 18.80 -7.22 -1.75
C GLN A 288 18.07 -7.05 -0.42
N ASP A 289 18.64 -6.25 0.48
CA ASP A 289 17.96 -5.82 1.68
C ASP A 289 16.70 -5.02 1.33
N ALA A 290 15.59 -5.34 1.96
CA ALA A 290 14.39 -4.52 1.91
C ALA A 290 14.65 -3.18 2.62
N LYS A 291 13.99 -2.11 2.19
CA LYS A 291 14.27 -0.75 2.66
C LYS A 291 12.99 0.03 2.97
N LEU A 292 13.12 0.97 3.88
CA LEU A 292 12.25 2.14 3.96
C LEU A 292 13.05 3.34 3.45
N VAL A 293 12.59 3.93 2.35
CA VAL A 293 13.26 5.05 1.69
C VAL A 293 12.42 6.31 1.85
N ARG A 294 13.04 7.40 2.27
CA ARG A 294 12.41 8.71 2.44
C ARG A 294 12.82 9.62 1.30
N PHE A 295 11.86 10.15 0.56
CA PHE A 295 12.02 11.08 -0.56
C PHE A 295 11.54 12.47 -0.22
N GLU A 296 12.24 13.51 -0.70
CA GLU A 296 11.79 14.90 -0.65
C GLU A 296 11.00 15.24 -1.91
N VAL A 297 9.67 15.15 -1.85
CA VAL A 297 8.83 15.33 -3.04
C VAL A 297 8.35 16.77 -3.26
N GLY A 298 8.62 17.68 -2.30
CA GLY A 298 8.38 19.12 -2.44
C GLY A 298 6.95 19.58 -2.15
N GLU A 299 5.98 18.68 -2.05
CA GLU A 299 4.59 18.96 -1.65
C GLU A 299 4.18 18.08 -0.47
N SER A 300 3.17 18.51 0.27
CA SER A 300 2.60 17.72 1.38
C SER A 300 1.62 16.67 0.86
N GLY A 301 1.39 15.64 1.66
CA GLY A 301 0.36 14.65 1.37
C GLY A 301 -1.06 15.22 1.50
N HIS A 302 -1.96 14.76 0.64
CA HIS A 302 -3.37 15.05 0.80
C HIS A 302 -3.89 14.35 2.07
N PRO A 303 -4.60 15.05 2.98
CA PRO A 303 -5.21 14.41 4.13
C PRO A 303 -6.18 13.32 3.70
N LEU A 304 -5.90 12.07 4.07
CA LEU A 304 -6.84 10.97 3.92
C LEU A 304 -7.77 10.95 5.14
N LEU A 305 -9.00 10.45 4.99
CA LEU A 305 -9.93 10.28 6.10
C LEU A 305 -9.30 9.38 7.18
N GLY A 306 -9.49 9.75 8.45
CA GLY A 306 -8.77 9.14 9.59
C GLY A 306 -7.52 9.92 10.02
N HIS A 307 -7.23 11.05 9.39
CA HIS A 307 -5.98 11.79 9.55
C HIS A 307 -6.19 13.30 9.81
N ARG A 308 -7.31 13.68 10.42
CA ARG A 308 -7.52 15.08 10.86
C ARG A 308 -6.87 15.36 12.21
#